data_70bd7a76cd97025ebe1ad8cd439bf520
#
_entry.id   70bd7a76cd97025ebe1ad8cd439bf520
#
_cell.length_a   1.000
_cell.length_b   1.000
_cell.length_c   1.000
_cell.angle_alpha   90.00
_cell.angle_beta   90.00
_cell.angle_gamma   90.00
#
_symmetry.space_group_name_H-M   'P 1'
#
loop_
_entity.id
_entity.type
_entity.pdbx_description
1 polymer ?
#
loop_
_entity_poly.entity_id
_entity_poly.type
_entity_poly.pdbx_seq_one_letter_code
_entity_poly.pdbx_strand_id
1 'polypeptide(L)'
;MARNRLLSAAAAATAAGVVAAGSVTVASAASPRTVRASTESFQIMQATIPGTATVIAHGAFTASGVASKTLDKIVFPHGTLKLRASPGTGPSRFDAKTCLGTEDKRGTYKIFGGTGAYKGISGHGRYHLNTLFVAARDANGKCSHNKEPVGFQLVVRASGPVHT
;
A
#
# COMPACT_ATOMS: atom_id res chain seq x y z
N MET A 1 68.56 18.03 -24.58
CA MET A 1 69.49 17.69 -25.71
C MET A 1 68.64 17.11 -26.82
N ALA A 2 68.83 17.71 -27.98
CA ALA A 2 68.66 17.22 -29.36
C ALA A 2 67.21 16.79 -29.75
N ARG A 3 66.48 17.62 -30.56
CA ARG A 3 66.56 17.88 -32.03
C ARG A 3 66.39 16.63 -32.87
N ASN A 4 65.39 16.49 -33.72
CA ASN A 4 65.29 16.99 -35.10
C ASN A 4 64.01 16.48 -35.79
N ARG A 5 63.25 17.37 -36.41
CA ARG A 5 63.14 17.69 -37.85
C ARG A 5 62.36 16.69 -38.70
N LEU A 6 61.19 17.14 -39.15
CA LEU A 6 60.86 17.52 -40.57
C LEU A 6 60.90 16.40 -41.60
N LEU A 7 59.77 16.19 -42.23
CA LEU A 7 59.64 16.50 -43.68
C LEU A 7 58.19 16.32 -44.14
N SER A 8 57.80 17.27 -44.95
CA SER A 8 56.54 17.41 -45.67
C SER A 8 56.42 16.39 -46.80
N ALA A 9 55.21 15.96 -47.11
CA ALA A 9 54.80 15.63 -48.49
C ALA A 9 53.32 15.95 -48.68
N ALA A 10 53.05 16.91 -49.50
CA ALA A 10 51.73 17.21 -50.04
C ALA A 10 51.35 16.20 -51.11
N ALA A 11 50.15 15.73 -51.12
CA ALA A 11 49.52 15.18 -52.35
C ALA A 11 48.04 15.54 -52.31
N ALA A 12 47.65 16.28 -53.27
CA ALA A 12 46.31 16.60 -53.68
C ALA A 12 45.60 15.36 -54.19
N ALA A 13 44.32 15.19 -53.92
CA ALA A 13 43.40 14.82 -55.01
C ALA A 13 41.98 14.48 -54.44
N THR A 14 41.05 15.05 -55.11
CA THR A 14 39.74 14.61 -55.57
C THR A 14 38.63 14.56 -54.48
N ALA A 15 37.78 15.55 -54.60
CA ALA A 15 36.44 15.59 -54.14
C ALA A 15 35.58 14.43 -54.68
N ALA A 16 35.13 13.57 -53.85
CA ALA A 16 33.94 12.73 -54.08
C ALA A 16 32.90 13.08 -53.02
N GLY A 17 31.87 13.77 -53.48
CA GLY A 17 30.74 14.10 -52.65
C GLY A 17 29.99 12.84 -52.23
N VAL A 18 30.07 12.48 -50.95
CA VAL A 18 29.17 11.52 -50.34
C VAL A 18 28.08 12.31 -49.67
N VAL A 19 26.89 12.29 -50.28
CA VAL A 19 25.66 12.74 -49.64
C VAL A 19 25.38 11.78 -48.50
N ALA A 20 25.76 12.13 -47.28
CA ALA A 20 25.36 11.40 -46.09
C ALA A 20 23.87 11.65 -45.91
N ALA A 21 23.05 10.67 -46.24
CA ALA A 21 21.66 10.63 -45.84
C ALA A 21 21.63 10.54 -44.29
N GLY A 22 21.44 11.67 -43.65
CA GLY A 22 21.26 11.76 -42.22
C GLY A 22 19.95 11.04 -41.83
N SER A 23 20.09 9.83 -41.30
CA SER A 23 18.99 9.14 -40.66
C SER A 23 18.58 9.94 -39.43
N VAL A 24 17.50 10.70 -39.55
CA VAL A 24 16.86 11.34 -38.41
C VAL A 24 16.21 10.23 -37.62
N THR A 25 16.85 9.75 -36.56
CA THR A 25 16.25 8.90 -35.56
C THR A 25 15.24 9.76 -34.78
N VAL A 26 13.98 9.68 -35.20
CA VAL A 26 12.88 10.20 -34.40
C VAL A 26 12.85 9.36 -33.11
N ALA A 27 13.34 9.95 -32.02
CA ALA A 27 13.14 9.38 -30.69
C ALA A 27 11.62 9.31 -30.50
N SER A 28 11.06 8.12 -30.55
CA SER A 28 9.67 7.88 -30.15
C SER A 28 9.54 8.33 -28.70
N ALA A 29 8.94 9.49 -28.48
CA ALA A 29 8.53 9.91 -27.16
C ALA A 29 7.59 8.83 -26.62
N ALA A 30 8.05 8.10 -25.61
CA ALA A 30 7.21 7.15 -24.91
C ALA A 30 5.97 7.91 -24.42
N SER A 31 4.80 7.55 -24.92
CA SER A 31 3.54 8.12 -24.46
C SER A 31 3.46 8.02 -22.95
N PRO A 32 3.10 9.10 -22.25
CA PRO A 32 2.97 9.04 -20.81
C PRO A 32 1.98 7.91 -20.46
N ARG A 33 2.47 6.93 -19.71
CA ARG A 33 1.62 5.88 -19.16
C ARG A 33 0.51 6.55 -18.35
N THR A 34 -0.69 6.52 -18.85
CA THR A 34 -1.86 6.96 -18.10
C THR A 34 -2.01 6.02 -16.90
N VAL A 35 -1.60 6.46 -15.73
CA VAL A 35 -1.81 5.73 -14.48
C VAL A 35 -3.31 5.70 -14.26
N ARG A 36 -3.96 4.58 -14.54
CA ARG A 36 -5.38 4.42 -14.27
C ARG A 36 -5.56 4.28 -12.77
N ALA A 37 -6.21 5.26 -12.16
CA ALA A 37 -6.75 5.11 -10.82
C ALA A 37 -7.94 4.15 -10.89
N SER A 38 -7.87 3.05 -10.15
CA SER A 38 -9.00 2.15 -9.94
C SER A 38 -9.36 2.12 -8.47
N THR A 39 -10.63 1.94 -8.17
CA THR A 39 -11.08 1.79 -6.79
C THR A 39 -10.68 0.43 -6.26
N GLU A 40 -10.09 0.41 -5.08
CA GLU A 40 -9.80 -0.79 -4.32
C GLU A 40 -10.64 -0.82 -3.06
N SER A 41 -11.14 -1.98 -2.70
CA SER A 41 -11.90 -2.24 -1.48
C SER A 41 -11.19 -3.26 -0.63
N PHE A 42 -11.09 -2.99 0.66
CA PHE A 42 -10.50 -3.91 1.65
C PHE A 42 -11.55 -4.25 2.70
N GLN A 43 -11.68 -5.54 2.98
CA GLN A 43 -12.42 -6.03 4.13
C GLN A 43 -11.43 -6.74 5.06
N ILE A 44 -11.35 -6.27 6.30
CA ILE A 44 -10.45 -6.82 7.32
C ILE A 44 -11.32 -7.37 8.44
N MET A 45 -11.05 -8.59 8.86
CA MET A 45 -11.81 -9.28 9.92
C MET A 45 -10.86 -9.92 10.91
N GLN A 46 -11.17 -9.77 12.20
CA GLN A 46 -10.47 -10.45 13.30
C GLN A 46 -11.51 -10.92 14.31
N ALA A 47 -11.47 -12.18 14.71
CA ALA A 47 -12.45 -12.80 15.59
C ALA A 47 -11.91 -13.13 16.99
N THR A 48 -10.59 -12.99 17.22
CA THR A 48 -9.96 -13.33 18.51
C THR A 48 -8.86 -12.34 18.87
N ILE A 49 -8.62 -12.16 20.17
CA ILE A 49 -7.45 -11.48 20.71
C ILE A 49 -6.77 -12.43 21.71
N PRO A 50 -5.44 -12.70 21.58
CA PRO A 50 -4.61 -12.34 20.44
C PRO A 50 -5.00 -13.12 19.18
N GLY A 51 -4.87 -12.51 18.03
CA GLY A 51 -5.24 -13.14 16.75
C GLY A 51 -4.72 -12.37 15.54
N THR A 52 -4.88 -13.00 14.40
CA THR A 52 -4.50 -12.44 13.11
C THR A 52 -5.75 -11.89 12.42
N ALA A 53 -5.67 -10.70 11.86
CA ALA A 53 -6.72 -10.14 11.04
C ALA A 53 -6.57 -10.64 9.59
N THR A 54 -7.61 -11.29 9.07
CA THR A 54 -7.70 -11.67 7.64
C THR A 54 -8.12 -10.47 6.81
N VAL A 55 -7.54 -10.33 5.63
CA VAL A 55 -7.84 -9.26 4.68
C VAL A 55 -8.28 -9.83 3.36
N ILE A 56 -9.35 -9.29 2.80
CA ILE A 56 -9.79 -9.52 1.43
C ILE A 56 -9.71 -8.17 0.71
N ALA A 57 -9.01 -8.15 -0.42
CA ALA A 57 -8.90 -7.02 -1.33
C ALA A 57 -9.64 -7.33 -2.63
N HIS A 58 -10.39 -6.34 -3.16
CA HIS A 58 -11.13 -6.49 -4.41
C HIS A 58 -11.25 -5.14 -5.12
N GLY A 59 -10.93 -5.13 -6.41
CA GLY A 59 -10.99 -3.94 -7.26
C GLY A 59 -9.84 -3.87 -8.25
N ALA A 60 -8.88 -2.99 -8.03
CA ALA A 60 -7.67 -2.86 -8.85
C ALA A 60 -6.86 -4.18 -8.89
N PHE A 61 -6.96 -4.95 -7.84
CA PHE A 61 -6.49 -6.33 -7.75
C PHE A 61 -7.42 -7.15 -6.85
N THR A 62 -7.30 -8.48 -6.91
CA THR A 62 -8.03 -9.39 -6.02
C THR A 62 -7.03 -10.26 -5.29
N ALA A 63 -7.04 -10.20 -3.97
CA ALA A 63 -6.15 -10.98 -3.13
C ALA A 63 -6.73 -11.20 -1.72
N SER A 64 -6.32 -12.28 -1.08
CA SER A 64 -6.53 -12.50 0.34
C SER A 64 -5.19 -12.55 1.07
N GLY A 65 -5.17 -12.09 2.31
CA GLY A 65 -3.95 -11.99 3.08
C GLY A 65 -4.21 -11.75 4.55
N VAL A 66 -3.18 -11.31 5.26
CA VAL A 66 -3.24 -11.02 6.68
C VAL A 66 -2.69 -9.62 6.98
N ALA A 67 -3.32 -8.94 7.92
CA ALA A 67 -2.84 -7.65 8.40
C ALA A 67 -1.97 -7.83 9.65
N SER A 68 -0.98 -6.93 9.81
CA SER A 68 -0.24 -6.78 11.06
C SER A 68 -1.17 -6.34 12.19
N LYS A 69 -0.74 -6.55 13.45
CA LYS A 69 -1.51 -6.13 14.64
C LYS A 69 -1.83 -4.64 14.65
N THR A 70 -0.96 -3.83 14.09
CA THR A 70 -1.09 -2.36 14.00
C THR A 70 -1.84 -1.90 12.75
N LEU A 71 -2.24 -2.83 11.88
CA LEU A 71 -2.88 -2.57 10.59
C LEU A 71 -2.07 -1.63 9.66
N ASP A 72 -0.76 -1.54 9.87
CA ASP A 72 0.16 -0.72 9.06
C ASP A 72 0.78 -1.49 7.88
N LYS A 73 0.61 -2.81 7.89
CA LYS A 73 1.10 -3.70 6.84
C LYS A 73 0.10 -4.81 6.57
N ILE A 74 -0.16 -5.07 5.30
CA ILE A 74 -0.94 -6.23 4.83
C ILE A 74 0.01 -7.11 4.02
N VAL A 75 0.02 -8.41 4.34
CA VAL A 75 0.81 -9.42 3.65
C VAL A 75 -0.13 -10.25 2.77
N PHE A 76 0.13 -10.24 1.48
CA PHE A 76 -0.54 -11.05 0.47
C PHE A 76 0.44 -12.08 -0.11
N PRO A 77 -0.01 -13.12 -0.83
CA PRO A 77 0.87 -14.15 -1.40
C PRO A 77 1.98 -13.60 -2.31
N HIS A 78 1.72 -12.50 -3.03
CA HIS A 78 2.65 -11.93 -4.01
C HIS A 78 3.36 -10.66 -3.55
N GLY A 79 3.29 -10.33 -2.25
CA GLY A 79 3.98 -9.16 -1.70
C GLY A 79 3.21 -8.51 -0.55
N THR A 80 3.65 -7.33 -0.17
CA THR A 80 3.07 -6.59 0.96
C THR A 80 2.61 -5.21 0.55
N LEU A 81 1.58 -4.69 1.22
CA LEU A 81 1.20 -3.29 1.23
C LEU A 81 1.63 -2.63 2.53
N LYS A 82 2.08 -1.37 2.45
CA LYS A 82 2.33 -0.51 3.60
C LYS A 82 1.29 0.60 3.61
N LEU A 83 0.63 0.77 4.72
CA LEU A 83 -0.42 1.76 4.86
C LEU A 83 -0.34 2.47 6.22
N ARG A 84 -0.96 3.62 6.29
CA ARG A 84 -1.14 4.37 7.53
C ARG A 84 -2.59 4.82 7.59
N ALA A 85 -3.26 4.51 8.68
CA ALA A 85 -4.61 5.00 8.98
C ALA A 85 -4.53 6.22 9.91
N SER A 86 -5.43 7.17 9.73
CA SER A 86 -5.68 8.21 10.73
C SER A 86 -6.39 7.61 11.95
N PRO A 87 -6.29 8.23 13.12
CA PRO A 87 -7.18 7.88 14.22
C PRO A 87 -8.64 8.00 13.78
N GLY A 88 -9.42 6.96 14.05
CA GLY A 88 -10.85 6.98 13.73
C GLY A 88 -11.63 7.83 14.74
N THR A 89 -12.66 8.49 14.25
CA THR A 89 -13.64 9.22 15.09
C THR A 89 -14.98 8.49 15.05
N GLY A 90 -15.73 8.58 16.15
CA GLY A 90 -17.04 7.98 16.28
C GLY A 90 -17.31 7.43 17.69
N PRO A 91 -18.50 6.92 17.93
CA PRO A 91 -18.93 6.49 19.26
C PRO A 91 -18.18 5.23 19.73
N SER A 92 -17.99 5.19 21.06
CA SER A 92 -17.66 3.98 21.80
C SER A 92 -18.67 3.85 22.94
N ARG A 93 -19.17 2.65 23.19
CA ARG A 93 -20.14 2.35 24.24
C ARG A 93 -19.68 1.14 25.01
N PHE A 94 -19.98 1.13 26.30
CA PHE A 94 -19.73 0.00 27.19
C PHE A 94 -20.89 -0.19 28.11
N ASP A 95 -21.43 -1.39 28.19
CA ASP A 95 -22.47 -1.79 29.11
C ASP A 95 -21.84 -2.61 30.24
N ALA A 96 -21.78 -2.02 31.45
CA ALA A 96 -21.19 -2.67 32.62
C ALA A 96 -22.03 -3.84 33.16
N LYS A 97 -23.30 -3.98 32.80
CA LYS A 97 -24.13 -5.12 33.21
C LYS A 97 -23.81 -6.37 32.41
N THR A 98 -23.63 -6.20 31.11
CA THR A 98 -23.33 -7.30 30.14
C THR A 98 -21.85 -7.45 29.87
N CYS A 99 -21.02 -6.48 30.25
CA CYS A 99 -19.61 -6.35 29.90
C CYS A 99 -19.38 -6.20 28.37
N LEU A 100 -20.39 -5.76 27.66
CA LEU A 100 -20.35 -5.58 26.22
C LEU A 100 -19.79 -4.20 25.85
N GLY A 101 -18.75 -4.18 25.06
CA GLY A 101 -18.19 -2.98 24.44
C GLY A 101 -18.42 -2.96 22.95
N THR A 102 -18.70 -1.79 22.41
CA THR A 102 -18.86 -1.54 20.97
C THR A 102 -18.13 -0.28 20.56
N GLU A 103 -17.52 -0.31 19.40
CA GLU A 103 -16.95 0.87 18.75
C GLU A 103 -17.39 0.95 17.30
N ASP A 104 -17.75 2.15 16.88
CA ASP A 104 -18.04 2.51 15.50
C ASP A 104 -17.14 3.70 15.13
N LYS A 105 -16.09 3.48 14.39
CA LYS A 105 -15.08 4.49 14.06
C LYS A 105 -14.96 4.66 12.55
N ARG A 106 -14.79 5.90 12.11
CA ARG A 106 -14.55 6.26 10.72
C ARG A 106 -13.30 7.09 10.61
N GLY A 107 -12.53 6.86 9.56
CA GLY A 107 -11.29 7.59 9.34
C GLY A 107 -10.82 7.47 7.89
N THR A 108 -9.59 7.88 7.66
CA THR A 108 -8.93 7.81 6.37
C THR A 108 -7.69 6.93 6.44
N TYR A 109 -7.29 6.38 5.31
CA TYR A 109 -6.03 5.66 5.18
C TYR A 109 -5.25 6.14 3.96
N LYS A 110 -3.94 5.90 3.97
CA LYS A 110 -3.04 6.12 2.85
C LYS A 110 -2.16 4.89 2.65
N ILE A 111 -2.08 4.40 1.40
CA ILE A 111 -1.11 3.42 0.96
C ILE A 111 0.10 4.21 0.44
N PHE A 112 1.28 3.90 0.95
CA PHE A 112 2.51 4.62 0.61
C PHE A 112 3.62 3.74 0.05
N GLY A 113 3.29 2.50 -0.30
CA GLY A 113 4.19 1.57 -0.97
C GLY A 113 3.87 0.12 -0.70
N GLY A 114 4.67 -0.74 -1.29
CA GLY A 114 4.55 -2.18 -1.17
C GLY A 114 5.80 -2.89 -1.67
N THR A 115 5.76 -4.22 -1.63
CA THR A 115 6.81 -5.10 -2.15
C THR A 115 6.21 -6.12 -3.12
N GLY A 116 7.06 -6.81 -3.86
CA GLY A 116 6.61 -7.83 -4.82
C GLY A 116 5.71 -7.23 -5.89
N ALA A 117 4.57 -7.84 -6.14
CA ALA A 117 3.58 -7.38 -7.12
C ALA A 117 2.98 -5.99 -6.79
N TYR A 118 3.16 -5.51 -5.56
CA TYR A 118 2.63 -4.23 -5.08
C TYR A 118 3.71 -3.14 -4.99
N LYS A 119 4.88 -3.35 -5.63
CA LYS A 119 5.96 -2.35 -5.67
C LYS A 119 5.49 -1.10 -6.43
N GLY A 120 5.66 0.07 -5.80
CA GLY A 120 5.25 1.34 -6.39
C GLY A 120 3.77 1.71 -6.18
N ILE A 121 2.96 0.81 -5.64
CA ILE A 121 1.56 1.08 -5.36
C ILE A 121 1.39 2.26 -4.40
N SER A 122 0.41 3.10 -4.67
CA SER A 122 0.00 4.21 -3.81
C SER A 122 -1.52 4.35 -3.84
N GLY A 123 -2.08 4.99 -2.83
CA GLY A 123 -3.51 5.20 -2.77
C GLY A 123 -3.96 5.84 -1.47
N HIS A 124 -5.22 6.14 -1.40
CA HIS A 124 -5.84 6.68 -0.18
C HIS A 124 -7.33 6.37 -0.19
N GLY A 125 -7.94 6.47 0.95
CA GLY A 125 -9.37 6.24 1.03
C GLY A 125 -9.93 6.47 2.42
N ARG A 126 -11.15 5.99 2.60
CA ARG A 126 -11.86 6.05 3.88
C ARG A 126 -12.04 4.64 4.42
N TYR A 127 -12.10 4.54 5.72
CA TYR A 127 -12.44 3.29 6.38
C TYR A 127 -13.56 3.48 7.40
N HIS A 128 -14.27 2.39 7.65
CA HIS A 128 -15.25 2.22 8.70
C HIS A 128 -14.87 0.98 9.51
N LEU A 129 -14.66 1.16 10.79
CA LEU A 129 -14.27 0.13 11.74
C LEU A 129 -15.42 -0.09 12.72
N ASN A 130 -15.81 -1.35 12.87
CA ASN A 130 -16.74 -1.81 13.90
C ASN A 130 -16.02 -2.82 14.78
N THR A 131 -16.03 -2.57 16.08
CA THR A 131 -15.55 -3.51 17.09
C THR A 131 -16.67 -3.89 18.02
N LEU A 132 -16.75 -5.17 18.34
CA LEU A 132 -17.58 -5.73 19.39
C LEU A 132 -16.69 -6.58 20.28
N PHE A 133 -16.78 -6.38 21.58
CA PHE A 133 -16.07 -7.24 22.53
C PHE A 133 -16.88 -7.47 23.81
N VAL A 134 -16.67 -8.61 24.43
CA VAL A 134 -17.21 -8.95 25.75
C VAL A 134 -16.03 -9.06 26.70
N ALA A 135 -15.92 -8.10 27.63
CA ALA A 135 -14.87 -8.13 28.64
C ALA A 135 -15.07 -9.31 29.60
N ALA A 136 -13.96 -9.93 30.00
CA ALA A 136 -13.99 -10.96 31.02
C ALA A 136 -14.53 -10.39 32.36
N ARG A 137 -15.06 -11.24 33.22
CA ARG A 137 -15.42 -10.84 34.60
C ARG A 137 -14.28 -11.16 35.57
N ASP A 138 -14.12 -10.34 36.58
CA ASP A 138 -13.26 -10.61 37.71
C ASP A 138 -13.92 -11.58 38.72
N ALA A 139 -13.23 -11.87 39.81
CA ALA A 139 -13.72 -12.77 40.86
C ALA A 139 -15.00 -12.23 41.60
N ASN A 140 -15.26 -10.93 41.52
CA ASN A 140 -16.41 -10.28 42.11
C ASN A 140 -17.58 -10.12 41.12
N GLY A 141 -17.45 -10.71 39.91
CA GLY A 141 -18.44 -10.62 38.84
C GLY A 141 -18.46 -9.30 38.06
N LYS A 142 -17.54 -8.37 38.35
CA LYS A 142 -17.40 -7.09 37.62
C LYS A 142 -16.64 -7.25 36.33
N CYS A 143 -16.93 -6.42 35.34
CA CYS A 143 -16.21 -6.41 34.09
C CYS A 143 -14.73 -6.02 34.31
N SER A 144 -13.82 -6.84 33.86
CA SER A 144 -12.37 -6.64 34.00
C SER A 144 -11.79 -5.92 32.77
N HIS A 145 -11.04 -4.86 33.04
CA HIS A 145 -10.26 -4.17 32.00
C HIS A 145 -8.84 -4.73 31.85
N ASN A 146 -8.42 -5.64 32.74
CA ASN A 146 -7.05 -6.17 32.79
C ASN A 146 -6.95 -7.61 32.25
N LYS A 147 -8.07 -8.21 31.86
CA LYS A 147 -8.12 -9.54 31.25
C LYS A 147 -8.46 -9.42 29.78
N GLU A 148 -7.99 -10.38 29.01
CA GLU A 148 -8.41 -10.49 27.61
C GLU A 148 -9.93 -10.65 27.52
N PRO A 149 -10.57 -10.07 26.51
CA PRO A 149 -12.00 -10.25 26.29
C PRO A 149 -12.33 -11.73 26.02
N VAL A 150 -13.46 -12.18 26.51
CA VAL A 150 -13.96 -13.55 26.28
C VAL A 150 -14.66 -13.69 24.93
N GLY A 151 -14.97 -12.57 24.28
CA GLY A 151 -15.48 -12.51 22.91
C GLY A 151 -14.97 -11.25 22.23
N PHE A 152 -14.60 -11.38 20.97
CA PHE A 152 -14.08 -10.26 20.19
C PHE A 152 -14.41 -10.41 18.71
N GLN A 153 -14.80 -9.31 18.10
CA GLN A 153 -14.95 -9.18 16.66
C GLN A 153 -14.53 -7.79 16.22
N LEU A 154 -13.66 -7.72 15.24
CA LEU A 154 -13.31 -6.51 14.52
C LEU A 154 -13.64 -6.68 13.04
N VAL A 155 -14.33 -5.70 12.48
CA VAL A 155 -14.56 -5.61 11.04
C VAL A 155 -14.18 -4.21 10.57
N VAL A 156 -13.25 -4.13 9.61
CA VAL A 156 -12.92 -2.89 8.91
C VAL A 156 -13.33 -3.02 7.45
N ARG A 157 -14.06 -2.04 6.95
CA ARG A 157 -14.33 -1.85 5.52
C ARG A 157 -13.63 -0.58 5.09
N ALA A 158 -12.79 -0.67 4.07
CA ALA A 158 -12.04 0.46 3.54
C ALA A 158 -12.15 0.48 2.02
N SER A 159 -12.21 1.66 1.43
CA SER A 159 -12.21 1.80 -0.02
C SER A 159 -11.64 3.13 -0.46
N GLY A 160 -11.08 3.16 -1.66
CA GLY A 160 -10.56 4.37 -2.28
C GLY A 160 -9.73 4.10 -3.53
N PRO A 161 -9.31 5.16 -4.23
CA PRO A 161 -8.48 5.06 -5.41
C PRO A 161 -7.09 4.51 -5.09
N VAL A 162 -6.62 3.65 -5.98
CA VAL A 162 -5.29 3.05 -5.96
C VAL A 162 -4.63 3.24 -7.32
N HIS A 163 -3.36 3.58 -7.31
CA HIS A 163 -2.48 3.72 -8.47
C HIS A 163 -1.44 2.60 -8.43
N THR A 164 -1.31 1.87 -9.50
CA THR A 164 -0.35 0.76 -9.69
C THR A 164 0.66 1.09 -10.76
#